data_b077424344f5ec750dfb9c3de53160fb
#
_entry.id   b077424344f5ec750dfb9c3de53160fb
#
_cell.length_a   1.000
_cell.length_b   1.000
_cell.length_c   1.000
_cell.angle_alpha   90.00
_cell.angle_beta   90.00
_cell.angle_gamma   90.00
#
_symmetry.space_group_name_H-M   'P 1'
#
loop_
_entity.id
_entity.type
_entity.pdbx_description
1 polymer ?
#
loop_
_entity_poly.entity_id
_entity_poly.type
_entity_poly.pdbx_seq_one_letter_code
_entity_poly.pdbx_strand_id
1 'polypeptide(L)'
;PKLVMNAIINADSTYNTLFLNLTGRNQIGQIKGATVEVRINGSLSETLPSDPHSSDKGRFYINSAFHPGDVVRIDAMTDDGEHHAWAEVTVPQPSGR
;
A
#
# COMPACT_ATOMS: atom_id res chain seq x y z
N PRO A 1 4.26 -12.60 14.40
CA PRO A 1 3.89 -12.19 13.04
C PRO A 1 4.28 -10.76 12.76
N LYS A 2 4.56 -10.49 11.51
CA LYS A 2 5.00 -9.17 11.08
C LYS A 2 4.20 -8.79 9.85
N LEU A 3 3.74 -7.54 9.80
CA LEU A 3 3.04 -7.03 8.64
C LEU A 3 4.06 -6.62 7.59
N VAL A 4 3.92 -7.18 6.39
CA VAL A 4 4.81 -6.90 5.27
C VAL A 4 4.00 -6.27 4.16
N MET A 5 4.51 -5.17 3.62
CA MET A 5 3.86 -4.44 2.54
C MET A 5 4.71 -4.51 1.29
N ASN A 6 4.07 -4.78 0.17
CA ASN A 6 4.74 -4.80 -1.13
C ASN A 6 3.92 -3.95 -2.08
N ALA A 7 4.49 -2.86 -2.55
CA ALA A 7 3.80 -1.93 -3.44
C ALA A 7 4.72 -1.55 -4.59
N ILE A 8 4.13 -1.46 -5.78
CA ILE A 8 4.83 -0.99 -6.96
C ILE A 8 4.16 0.31 -7.40
N ILE A 9 4.91 1.41 -7.35
CA ILE A 9 4.37 2.73 -7.68
C ILE A 9 4.90 3.12 -9.05
N ASN A 10 3.96 3.40 -9.96
CA ASN A 10 4.28 3.72 -11.33
C ASN A 10 3.43 4.91 -11.78
N ALA A 11 4.10 5.99 -12.22
CA ALA A 11 3.41 7.19 -12.64
C ALA A 11 2.60 7.01 -13.92
N ASP A 12 2.93 5.99 -14.72
CA ASP A 12 2.25 5.76 -15.99
C ASP A 12 0.98 4.91 -15.86
N SER A 13 0.73 4.37 -14.69
CA SER A 13 -0.41 3.48 -14.50
C SER A 13 -1.63 4.24 -14.04
N THR A 14 -2.81 3.76 -14.45
CA THR A 14 -4.08 4.33 -14.00
C THR A 14 -4.38 3.93 -12.55
N TYR A 15 -3.75 2.87 -12.09
CA TYR A 15 -3.81 2.47 -10.69
C TYR A 15 -2.54 1.70 -10.35
N ASN A 16 -2.25 1.60 -9.06
CA ASN A 16 -1.12 0.85 -8.56
C ASN A 16 -1.60 -0.17 -7.56
N THR A 17 -0.93 -1.32 -7.50
CA THR A 17 -1.36 -2.42 -6.64
C THR A 17 -0.45 -2.51 -5.43
N LEU A 18 -1.06 -2.76 -4.28
CA LEU A 18 -0.37 -2.92 -3.02
C LEU A 18 -0.84 -4.24 -2.40
N PHE A 19 0.11 -4.99 -1.86
CA PHE A 19 -0.19 -6.25 -1.17
C PHE A 19 0.29 -6.20 0.26
N LEU A 20 -0.54 -6.69 1.17
CA LEU A 20 -0.19 -6.83 2.58
C LEU A 20 -0.27 -8.30 2.96
N ASN A 21 0.71 -8.76 3.72
CA ASN A 21 0.75 -10.12 4.25
C ASN A 21 1.24 -10.08 5.68
N LEU A 22 0.79 -11.05 6.47
CA LEU A 22 1.38 -11.30 7.78
C LEU A 22 2.36 -12.45 7.66
N THR A 23 3.59 -12.25 8.11
CA THR A 23 4.58 -13.32 8.13
C THR A 23 4.83 -13.72 9.56
N GLY A 24 4.94 -15.02 9.78
CA GLY A 24 5.26 -15.57 11.08
C GLY A 24 6.41 -16.53 10.97
N ARG A 25 6.67 -17.24 12.05
CA ARG A 25 7.86 -18.07 12.13
C ARG A 25 7.96 -19.11 11.02
N ASN A 26 6.86 -19.75 10.67
CA ASN A 26 6.87 -20.84 9.71
C ASN A 26 5.81 -20.72 8.64
N GLN A 27 5.22 -19.54 8.47
CA GLN A 27 4.10 -19.44 7.55
C GLN A 27 3.84 -17.99 7.17
N ILE A 28 3.14 -17.84 6.04
CA ILE A 28 2.59 -16.57 5.63
C ILE A 28 1.11 -16.60 5.96
N GLY A 29 0.67 -15.66 6.80
CA GLY A 29 -0.72 -15.57 7.18
C GLY A 29 -1.46 -14.55 6.35
N GLN A 30 -2.75 -14.78 6.18
CA GLN A 30 -3.60 -13.80 5.55
C GLN A 30 -4.12 -12.82 6.59
N ILE A 31 -4.24 -11.56 6.20
CA ILE A 31 -4.85 -10.57 7.07
C ILE A 31 -6.37 -10.66 6.94
N LYS A 32 -7.08 -10.36 8.02
CA LYS A 32 -8.53 -10.36 8.03
C LYS A 32 -9.11 -9.07 7.50
N GLY A 33 -8.32 -8.03 7.52
CA GLY A 33 -8.67 -6.74 6.99
C GLY A 33 -7.68 -5.71 7.45
N ALA A 34 -7.55 -4.64 6.68
CA ALA A 34 -6.63 -3.56 6.98
C ALA A 34 -7.12 -2.28 6.34
N THR A 35 -6.55 -1.18 6.77
CA THR A 35 -6.79 0.13 6.16
C THR A 35 -5.45 0.69 5.72
N VAL A 36 -5.43 1.23 4.51
CA VAL A 36 -4.24 1.82 3.91
C VAL A 36 -4.49 3.29 3.69
N GLU A 37 -3.56 4.12 4.13
CA GLU A 37 -3.59 5.57 3.87
C GLU A 37 -2.46 5.91 2.92
N VAL A 38 -2.77 6.68 1.89
CA VAL A 38 -1.80 7.11 0.89
C VAL A 38 -1.65 8.62 0.99
N ARG A 39 -0.41 9.08 1.23
CA ARG A 39 -0.08 10.49 1.28
C ARG A 39 0.87 10.83 0.15
N ILE A 40 0.62 11.96 -0.48
CA ILE A 40 1.47 12.46 -1.56
C ILE A 40 1.99 13.82 -1.12
N ASN A 41 3.31 13.94 -1.03
CA ASN A 41 3.98 15.18 -0.61
C ASN A 41 3.43 15.70 0.72
N GLY A 42 3.13 14.77 1.64
CA GLY A 42 2.66 15.12 2.97
C GLY A 42 1.17 15.28 3.12
N SER A 43 0.41 15.23 2.03
CA SER A 43 -1.04 15.41 2.07
C SER A 43 -1.76 14.09 1.84
N LEU A 44 -2.78 13.81 2.64
CA LEU A 44 -3.57 12.60 2.50
C LEU A 44 -4.31 12.62 1.16
N SER A 45 -4.11 11.60 0.36
CA SER A 45 -4.72 11.46 -0.96
C SER A 45 -5.90 10.50 -0.95
N GLU A 46 -5.73 9.33 -0.34
CA GLU A 46 -6.84 8.38 -0.25
C GLU A 46 -6.68 7.49 0.98
N THR A 47 -7.81 6.96 1.41
CA THR A 47 -7.88 5.98 2.48
C THR A 47 -8.61 4.77 1.93
N LEU A 48 -7.97 3.61 2.01
CA LEU A 48 -8.45 2.40 1.37
C LEU A 48 -8.69 1.32 2.42
N PRO A 49 -9.94 0.98 2.71
CA PRO A 49 -10.22 -0.20 3.54
C PRO A 49 -10.15 -1.45 2.69
N SER A 50 -10.00 -2.60 3.34
CA SER A 50 -10.11 -3.88 2.64
C SER A 50 -11.49 -4.03 2.03
N ASP A 51 -11.53 -4.61 0.83
CA ASP A 51 -12.79 -4.87 0.15
C ASP A 51 -13.50 -6.03 0.88
N PRO A 52 -14.71 -5.79 1.44
CA PRO A 52 -15.41 -6.85 2.17
C PRO A 52 -15.85 -8.01 1.28
N HIS A 53 -15.91 -7.79 -0.04
CA HIS A 53 -16.33 -8.81 -0.99
C HIS A 53 -15.16 -9.57 -1.61
N SER A 54 -13.92 -9.16 -1.33
CA SER A 54 -12.75 -9.82 -1.88
C SER A 54 -12.32 -10.97 -0.98
N SER A 55 -11.87 -12.06 -1.59
CA SER A 55 -11.26 -13.15 -0.85
C SER A 55 -9.85 -12.80 -0.38
N ASP A 56 -9.25 -11.79 -0.96
CA ASP A 56 -7.91 -11.32 -0.60
C ASP A 56 -8.02 -9.95 0.05
N LYS A 57 -8.07 -9.93 1.39
CA LYS A 57 -8.21 -8.69 2.14
C LYS A 57 -6.92 -7.88 2.20
N GLY A 58 -5.83 -8.45 1.70
CA GLY A 58 -4.55 -7.77 1.67
C GLY A 58 -4.21 -7.12 0.33
N ARG A 59 -5.12 -7.18 -0.64
CA ARG A 59 -4.89 -6.57 -1.94
C ARG A 59 -5.63 -5.23 -2.01
N PHE A 60 -4.90 -4.19 -2.42
CA PHE A 60 -5.45 -2.84 -2.53
C PHE A 60 -5.08 -2.24 -3.87
N TYR A 61 -5.95 -1.39 -4.37
CA TYR A 61 -5.70 -0.65 -5.61
C TYR A 61 -5.66 0.82 -5.29
N ILE A 62 -4.51 1.42 -5.49
CA ILE A 62 -4.29 2.85 -5.24
C ILE A 62 -4.65 3.58 -6.52
N ASN A 63 -5.62 4.48 -6.43
CA ASN A 63 -6.15 5.19 -7.59
C ASN A 63 -5.61 6.60 -7.74
N SER A 64 -4.80 7.05 -6.79
CA SER A 64 -4.18 8.37 -6.86
C SER A 64 -3.28 8.47 -8.07
N ALA A 65 -3.29 9.63 -8.71
CA ALA A 65 -2.36 9.91 -9.81
C ALA A 65 -1.03 10.35 -9.22
N PHE A 66 0.03 9.72 -9.66
CA PHE A 66 1.38 10.06 -9.20
C PHE A 66 2.15 10.71 -10.32
N HIS A 67 3.03 11.63 -9.96
CA HIS A 67 3.88 12.33 -10.91
C HIS A 67 5.34 12.09 -10.54
N PRO A 68 6.24 12.07 -11.51
CA PRO A 68 7.66 11.91 -11.21
C PRO A 68 8.10 12.97 -10.18
N GLY A 69 8.85 12.50 -9.18
CA GLY A 69 9.32 13.37 -8.11
C GLY A 69 8.41 13.46 -6.91
N ASP A 70 7.17 12.97 -7.00
CA ASP A 70 6.28 12.95 -5.85
C ASP A 70 6.83 12.02 -4.77
N VAL A 71 6.73 12.46 -3.51
CA VAL A 71 7.06 11.62 -2.37
C VAL A 71 5.76 10.98 -1.90
N VAL A 72 5.69 9.66 -2.03
CA VAL A 72 4.50 8.89 -1.68
C VAL A 72 4.77 8.14 -0.38
N ARG A 73 3.95 8.37 0.62
CA ARG A 73 4.01 7.62 1.87
C ARG A 73 2.76 6.78 2.00
N ILE A 74 2.97 5.51 2.31
CA ILE A 74 1.88 4.57 2.48
C ILE A 74 1.95 4.01 3.89
N ASP A 75 0.86 4.15 4.62
CA ASP A 75 0.71 3.60 5.97
C ASP A 75 -0.39 2.56 5.94
N ALA A 76 -0.12 1.39 6.50
CA ALA A 76 -1.08 0.30 6.56
C ALA A 76 -1.23 -0.16 8.01
N MET A 77 -2.45 -0.40 8.43
CA MET A 77 -2.74 -0.89 9.77
C MET A 77 -3.81 -1.95 9.67
N THR A 78 -3.58 -3.09 10.34
CA THR A 78 -4.62 -4.11 10.41
C THR A 78 -5.81 -3.60 11.24
N ASP A 79 -7.00 -4.11 10.91
CA ASP A 79 -8.24 -3.62 11.54
C ASP A 79 -8.28 -3.86 13.04
N ASP A 80 -7.55 -4.87 13.52
CA ASP A 80 -7.44 -5.13 14.95
C ASP A 80 -6.47 -4.15 15.65
N GLY A 81 -5.76 -3.33 14.88
CA GLY A 81 -4.83 -2.34 15.41
C GLY A 81 -3.52 -2.92 15.91
N GLU A 82 -3.26 -4.20 15.71
CA GLU A 82 -2.09 -4.85 16.27
C GLU A 82 -0.86 -4.79 15.38
N HIS A 83 -1.04 -4.52 14.10
CA HIS A 83 0.07 -4.50 13.16
C HIS A 83 0.02 -3.24 12.31
N HIS A 84 1.18 -2.63 12.14
CA HIS A 84 1.33 -1.40 11.35
C HIS A 84 2.59 -1.51 10.50
N ALA A 85 2.50 -1.07 9.27
CA ALA A 85 3.65 -0.99 8.38
C ALA A 85 3.55 0.30 7.60
N TRP A 86 4.69 0.84 7.20
CA TRP A 86 4.71 2.04 6.38
C TRP A 86 5.90 1.98 5.43
N ALA A 87 5.77 2.70 4.33
CA ALA A 87 6.84 2.84 3.37
C ALA A 87 6.75 4.23 2.75
N GLU A 88 7.88 4.74 2.32
CA GLU A 88 7.94 6.01 1.62
C GLU A 88 8.83 5.83 0.40
N VAL A 89 8.37 6.33 -0.74
CA VAL A 89 9.11 6.20 -1.99
C VAL A 89 8.94 7.49 -2.78
N THR A 90 9.98 7.87 -3.51
CA THR A 90 9.90 8.97 -4.46
C THR A 90 9.62 8.36 -5.83
N VAL A 91 8.57 8.85 -6.48
CA VAL A 91 8.18 8.35 -7.80
C VAL A 91 9.32 8.62 -8.78
N PRO A 92 9.82 7.58 -9.45
CA PRO A 92 10.99 7.75 -10.31
C PRO A 92 10.69 8.62 -11.52
N GLN A 93 11.73 9.29 -11.99
CA GLN A 93 11.66 10.03 -13.24
C GLN A 93 11.67 9.03 -14.40
N PRO A 94 10.98 9.33 -15.49
CA PRO A 94 11.08 8.49 -16.68
C PRO A 94 12.53 8.43 -17.13
N SER A 95 12.98 7.26 -17.49
CA SER A 95 14.33 7.11 -17.99
C SER A 95 14.34 7.41 -19.50
N GLY A 96 15.44 7.88 -19.97
CA GLY A 96 15.67 8.10 -21.36
C GLY A 96 15.21 9.44 -21.81
N ARG A 97 15.25 9.90 -21.85
CA ARG A 97 15.22 10.91 -22.32
C ARG A 97 14.93 10.96 -23.31
#